data_59bc6c98a5dc09ac30a1c8cd90af8000
#
_entry.id   59bc6c98a5dc09ac30a1c8cd90af8000
#
_cell.length_a   1.000
_cell.length_b   1.000
_cell.length_c   1.000
_cell.angle_alpha   90.00
_cell.angle_beta   90.00
_cell.angle_gamma   90.00
#
_symmetry.space_group_name_H-M   'P 1'
#
loop_
_entity.id
_entity.type
_entity.pdbx_description
1 polymer ?
#
loop_
_entity_poly.entity_id
_entity_poly.type
_entity_poly.pdbx_seq_one_letter_code
_entity_poly.pdbx_strand_id
1 'polypeptide(L)'
;MLLLGPSRQAGIRVMIIRSLPLAAFAATTLLTTLVPPLATAQADDAAPMTATAAAETIRLWPGDAPASRGTADHDIPAVAWWPAPKQAAPSAAIVVCPGGGYGGLADHEGSDYARWLTTQGISAFVLRYRLGSKGYRHPVMIGDVSRAIRLVRHDHERLGIDPGRVGVMGSSAGGHLALTSCIQGGPGDDQAPDPIDRGSSRPDLGVLCYPVVSMLPEKTHRGSRKNLLGDSPSEELAEQLSGELAAHAGMPPLFIWHTWEDKAVKLEPILELCLKLKSHERPYELHVFETGPHGLGLGVRPYDAAKQLHPWTGECRRWLGAHGF
;
A
#
# COMPACT_ATOMS: atom_id res chain seq x y z
N MET A 1 22.67 -65.28 -4.00
CA MET A 1 24.00 -65.30 -3.44
C MET A 1 24.39 -63.85 -3.18
N LEU A 2 24.07 -63.43 -1.95
CA LEU A 2 24.98 -62.90 -0.94
C LEU A 2 25.67 -61.59 -1.34
N LEU A 3 25.68 -60.48 -0.57
CA LEU A 3 25.88 -60.31 0.87
C LEU A 3 25.35 -58.93 1.31
N LEU A 4 24.71 -58.91 2.47
CA LEU A 4 24.42 -57.77 3.31
C LEU A 4 25.69 -57.28 4.03
N GLY A 5 25.91 -55.97 4.09
CA GLY A 5 26.93 -55.33 4.92
C GLY A 5 26.29 -54.31 5.88
N PRO A 6 26.81 -54.06 7.07
CA PRO A 6 26.04 -53.67 8.25
C PRO A 6 25.85 -52.16 8.44
N SER A 7 24.74 -51.86 9.09
CA SER A 7 24.32 -50.55 9.64
C SER A 7 25.33 -50.02 10.68
N ARG A 8 25.68 -48.73 10.59
CA ARG A 8 26.31 -47.98 11.68
C ARG A 8 25.26 -47.15 12.42
N GLN A 9 24.95 -47.57 13.63
CA GLN A 9 24.26 -46.78 14.64
C GLN A 9 25.21 -45.70 15.16
N ALA A 10 24.83 -44.42 15.07
CA ALA A 10 25.51 -43.34 15.77
C ALA A 10 24.81 -43.11 17.10
N GLY A 11 25.51 -43.46 18.19
CA GLY A 11 25.05 -43.32 19.57
C GLY A 11 25.06 -41.86 20.01
N ILE A 12 23.98 -41.46 20.66
CA ILE A 12 23.83 -40.16 21.34
C ILE A 12 24.59 -40.27 22.67
N ARG A 13 25.65 -39.45 22.85
CA ARG A 13 26.32 -39.29 24.16
C ARG A 13 25.59 -38.18 24.94
N VAL A 14 24.92 -38.57 26.01
CA VAL A 14 24.41 -37.68 27.04
C VAL A 14 25.57 -37.33 27.98
N MET A 15 25.90 -36.05 28.06
CA MET A 15 26.92 -35.56 29.00
C MET A 15 26.24 -35.12 30.29
N ILE A 16 26.45 -35.90 31.37
CA ILE A 16 25.98 -35.58 32.72
C ILE A 16 27.02 -34.66 33.36
N ILE A 17 26.67 -33.43 33.65
CA ILE A 17 27.50 -32.51 34.44
C ILE A 17 27.17 -32.73 35.94
N ARG A 18 28.14 -33.22 36.67
CA ARG A 18 28.06 -33.35 38.13
C ARG A 18 28.26 -32.00 38.80
N SER A 19 27.38 -31.69 39.74
CA SER A 19 27.45 -30.59 40.69
C SER A 19 28.65 -30.73 41.64
N LEU A 20 29.37 -29.63 41.87
CA LEU A 20 30.35 -29.44 42.95
C LEU A 20 29.86 -28.37 43.95
N PRO A 21 30.27 -28.47 45.23
CA PRO A 21 29.55 -27.81 46.33
C PRO A 21 30.02 -26.37 46.63
N LEU A 22 29.13 -25.67 47.34
CA LEU A 22 29.31 -24.37 47.96
C LEU A 22 30.49 -24.33 48.94
N ALA A 23 31.30 -23.28 48.86
CA ALA A 23 31.80 -22.52 50.00
C ALA A 23 32.74 -21.37 49.54
N ALA A 24 32.36 -20.13 49.78
CA ALA A 24 33.16 -19.14 50.53
C ALA A 24 32.57 -17.74 50.40
N PHE A 25 32.24 -17.17 51.55
CA PHE A 25 31.87 -15.78 51.74
C PHE A 25 32.98 -14.83 51.26
N ALA A 26 32.63 -13.87 50.42
CA ALA A 26 33.38 -12.63 50.24
C ALA A 26 32.40 -11.45 50.18
N ALA A 27 32.51 -10.58 51.15
CA ALA A 27 31.77 -9.34 51.20
C ALA A 27 32.16 -8.45 50.04
N THR A 28 31.23 -8.17 49.14
CA THR A 28 31.43 -7.20 48.07
C THR A 28 30.54 -6.01 48.32
N THR A 29 31.18 -4.86 48.53
CA THR A 29 30.64 -3.55 48.70
C THR A 29 29.66 -3.22 47.55
N LEU A 30 28.38 -2.92 47.89
CA LEU A 30 27.38 -2.44 46.98
C LEU A 30 27.76 -1.06 46.47
N LEU A 31 28.30 -0.97 45.26
CA LEU A 31 28.41 0.29 44.55
C LEU A 31 27.03 0.54 43.86
N THR A 32 26.18 1.34 44.50
CA THR A 32 24.94 1.80 43.87
C THR A 32 25.28 2.76 42.75
N THR A 33 25.38 2.23 41.52
CA THR A 33 25.37 3.09 40.34
C THR A 33 23.96 3.68 40.19
N LEU A 34 23.84 4.98 40.44
CA LEU A 34 22.65 5.78 40.12
C LEU A 34 22.46 5.67 38.57
N VAL A 35 21.53 4.86 38.10
CA VAL A 35 21.06 4.90 36.73
C VAL A 35 20.17 6.15 36.65
N PRO A 36 20.51 7.16 35.84
CA PRO A 36 19.61 8.28 35.63
C PRO A 36 18.27 7.73 35.03
N PRO A 37 17.12 8.29 35.44
CA PRO A 37 15.86 7.90 34.89
C PRO A 37 15.91 8.11 33.36
N LEU A 38 15.52 7.08 32.59
CA LEU A 38 15.27 7.22 31.17
C LEU A 38 14.31 8.41 31.01
N ALA A 39 14.77 9.45 30.34
CA ALA A 39 13.91 10.55 29.96
C ALA A 39 12.77 9.92 29.12
N THR A 40 11.58 9.89 29.68
CA THR A 40 10.37 9.67 28.90
C THR A 40 10.35 10.77 27.86
N ALA A 41 10.56 10.41 26.60
CA ALA A 41 10.29 11.32 25.49
C ALA A 41 8.84 11.75 25.67
N GLN A 42 8.66 13.01 26.08
CA GLN A 42 7.37 13.66 26.04
C GLN A 42 6.91 13.54 24.58
N ALA A 43 5.77 12.89 24.38
CA ALA A 43 5.06 13.03 23.13
C ALA A 43 4.84 14.54 22.95
N ASP A 44 5.47 15.10 21.92
CA ASP A 44 5.20 16.48 21.52
C ASP A 44 3.68 16.59 21.36
N ASP A 45 3.06 17.43 22.18
CA ASP A 45 1.69 17.92 22.02
C ASP A 45 1.63 18.74 20.71
N ALA A 46 1.67 18.03 19.59
CA ALA A 46 1.32 18.62 18.31
C ALA A 46 -0.15 19.01 18.43
N ALA A 47 -0.43 20.29 18.46
CA ALA A 47 -1.78 20.84 18.41
C ALA A 47 -2.58 20.10 17.33
N PRO A 48 -3.87 19.76 17.56
CA PRO A 48 -4.67 19.04 16.60
C PRO A 48 -4.70 19.83 15.29
N MET A 49 -3.97 19.34 14.29
CA MET A 49 -3.97 19.96 12.96
C MET A 49 -5.37 19.82 12.39
N THR A 50 -6.04 20.97 12.24
CA THR A 50 -7.36 21.03 11.61
C THR A 50 -7.29 20.32 10.26
N ALA A 51 -8.12 19.29 10.09
CA ALA A 51 -8.20 18.53 8.85
C ALA A 51 -8.39 19.48 7.68
N THR A 52 -7.37 19.58 6.82
CA THR A 52 -7.46 20.38 5.60
C THR A 52 -8.54 19.78 4.68
N ALA A 53 -9.33 20.64 4.03
CA ALA A 53 -10.20 20.21 2.93
C ALA A 53 -9.36 20.00 1.67
N ALA A 54 -9.91 19.31 0.65
CA ALA A 54 -9.29 19.30 -0.67
C ALA A 54 -9.16 20.75 -1.16
N ALA A 55 -7.94 21.11 -1.58
CA ALA A 55 -7.65 22.46 -2.04
C ALA A 55 -8.12 22.69 -3.48
N GLU A 56 -8.01 21.66 -4.31
CA GLU A 56 -8.26 21.73 -5.75
C GLU A 56 -8.65 20.35 -6.30
N THR A 57 -9.47 20.33 -7.35
CA THR A 57 -9.67 19.15 -8.20
C THR A 57 -9.00 19.38 -9.54
N ILE A 58 -8.02 18.54 -9.86
CA ILE A 58 -7.18 18.64 -11.06
C ILE A 58 -7.61 17.56 -12.04
N ARG A 59 -8.05 17.96 -13.24
CA ARG A 59 -8.30 16.99 -14.33
C ARG A 59 -7.02 16.34 -14.79
N LEU A 60 -7.05 15.04 -15.08
CA LEU A 60 -5.84 14.32 -15.55
C LEU A 60 -5.47 14.70 -17.00
N TRP A 61 -6.45 15.12 -17.80
CA TRP A 61 -6.26 15.63 -19.15
C TRP A 61 -6.97 16.97 -19.30
N PRO A 62 -6.39 17.93 -20.02
CA PRO A 62 -7.01 19.22 -20.25
C PRO A 62 -8.26 19.13 -21.15
N GLY A 63 -8.32 18.14 -22.02
CA GLY A 63 -9.44 17.79 -22.88
C GLY A 63 -10.05 16.43 -22.51
N ASP A 64 -10.55 15.73 -23.52
CA ASP A 64 -11.11 14.39 -23.34
C ASP A 64 -10.00 13.39 -22.97
N ALA A 65 -10.26 12.58 -21.96
CA ALA A 65 -9.35 11.50 -21.59
C ALA A 65 -9.36 10.41 -22.68
N PRO A 66 -8.23 9.70 -22.91
CA PRO A 66 -8.19 8.60 -23.85
C PRO A 66 -9.32 7.59 -23.60
N ALA A 67 -10.00 7.14 -24.66
CA ALA A 67 -11.17 6.25 -24.60
C ALA A 67 -12.35 6.82 -23.78
N SER A 68 -12.47 8.15 -23.66
CA SER A 68 -13.66 8.79 -23.05
C SER A 68 -14.93 8.37 -23.82
N ARG A 69 -16.02 8.17 -23.08
CA ARG A 69 -17.34 7.78 -23.63
C ARG A 69 -18.34 8.91 -23.62
N GLY A 70 -17.96 10.04 -23.01
CA GLY A 70 -18.81 11.22 -22.85
C GLY A 70 -18.12 12.33 -22.05
N THR A 71 -18.90 13.30 -21.63
CA THR A 71 -18.43 14.50 -20.89
C THR A 71 -19.02 14.61 -19.49
N ALA A 72 -19.69 13.56 -19.00
CA ALA A 72 -20.21 13.53 -17.63
C ALA A 72 -19.06 13.41 -16.62
N ASP A 73 -19.29 13.78 -15.38
CA ASP A 73 -18.26 13.75 -14.33
C ASP A 73 -17.54 12.40 -14.19
N HIS A 74 -18.25 11.30 -14.44
CA HIS A 74 -17.68 9.96 -14.40
C HIS A 74 -16.83 9.59 -15.62
N ASP A 75 -16.87 10.40 -16.69
CA ASP A 75 -16.03 10.27 -17.89
C ASP A 75 -14.73 11.08 -17.78
N ILE A 76 -14.67 11.99 -16.80
CA ILE A 76 -13.58 12.93 -16.60
C ILE A 76 -12.75 12.48 -15.38
N PRO A 77 -11.67 11.70 -15.58
CA PRO A 77 -10.81 11.31 -14.46
C PRO A 77 -10.04 12.51 -13.92
N ALA A 78 -9.94 12.59 -12.59
CA ALA A 78 -9.36 13.73 -11.89
C ALA A 78 -8.77 13.30 -10.56
N VAL A 79 -7.91 14.12 -9.97
CA VAL A 79 -7.45 13.99 -8.60
C VAL A 79 -7.93 15.16 -7.74
N ALA A 80 -8.45 14.87 -6.55
CA ALA A 80 -8.64 15.86 -5.52
C ALA A 80 -7.35 16.00 -4.72
N TRP A 81 -6.73 17.17 -4.75
CA TRP A 81 -5.47 17.44 -4.08
C TRP A 81 -5.70 17.89 -2.63
N TRP A 82 -5.03 17.23 -1.71
CA TRP A 82 -4.99 17.52 -0.29
C TRP A 82 -3.54 17.84 0.09
N PRO A 83 -3.17 19.12 0.17
CA PRO A 83 -1.80 19.51 0.46
C PRO A 83 -1.39 19.12 1.87
N ALA A 84 -0.17 18.63 2.03
CA ALA A 84 0.46 18.56 3.33
C ALA A 84 0.58 19.97 3.94
N PRO A 85 0.62 20.10 5.26
CA PRO A 85 0.97 21.36 5.89
C PRO A 85 2.30 21.88 5.38
N LYS A 86 2.41 23.20 5.24
CA LYS A 86 3.62 23.83 4.71
C LYS A 86 4.85 23.44 5.54
N GLN A 87 5.83 22.87 4.87
CA GLN A 87 7.09 22.42 5.43
C GLN A 87 8.26 23.21 4.81
N ALA A 88 9.45 23.10 5.42
CA ALA A 88 10.67 23.72 4.91
C ALA A 88 11.16 23.05 3.60
N ALA A 89 10.85 21.78 3.40
CA ALA A 89 11.20 20.98 2.22
C ALA A 89 9.94 20.52 1.49
N PRO A 90 10.03 20.18 0.19
CA PRO A 90 8.93 19.57 -0.56
C PRO A 90 8.42 18.28 0.11
N SER A 91 7.10 18.09 0.18
CA SER A 91 6.49 16.92 0.80
C SER A 91 6.57 15.69 -0.10
N ALA A 92 6.52 14.50 0.50
CA ALA A 92 6.15 13.31 -0.22
C ALA A 92 4.70 13.39 -0.70
N ALA A 93 4.33 12.59 -1.69
CA ALA A 93 2.99 12.54 -2.24
C ALA A 93 2.48 11.09 -2.34
N ILE A 94 1.18 10.89 -2.12
CA ILE A 94 0.52 9.60 -2.34
C ILE A 94 -0.73 9.79 -3.19
N VAL A 95 -0.80 9.06 -4.32
CA VAL A 95 -2.01 8.92 -5.11
C VAL A 95 -2.89 7.86 -4.45
N VAL A 96 -4.08 8.24 -4.01
CA VAL A 96 -5.03 7.38 -3.29
C VAL A 96 -6.08 6.86 -4.25
N CYS A 97 -6.20 5.55 -4.36
CA CYS A 97 -7.18 4.83 -5.17
C CYS A 97 -8.27 4.26 -4.26
N PRO A 98 -9.45 4.89 -4.12
CA PRO A 98 -10.54 4.36 -3.32
C PRO A 98 -11.04 3.02 -3.83
N GLY A 99 -11.52 2.16 -2.94
CA GLY A 99 -12.21 0.92 -3.30
C GLY A 99 -13.62 1.15 -3.82
N GLY A 100 -14.40 0.07 -3.92
CA GLY A 100 -15.77 0.10 -4.42
C GLY A 100 -15.98 -0.87 -5.58
N GLY A 101 -15.18 -1.95 -5.66
CA GLY A 101 -15.37 -3.04 -6.63
C GLY A 101 -15.25 -2.63 -8.09
N TYR A 102 -14.55 -1.55 -8.42
CA TYR A 102 -14.55 -0.91 -9.75
C TYR A 102 -15.96 -0.47 -10.22
N GLY A 103 -16.95 -0.55 -9.35
CA GLY A 103 -18.32 -0.13 -9.61
C GLY A 103 -18.68 1.21 -8.96
N GLY A 104 -17.90 1.67 -8.00
CA GLY A 104 -18.04 2.91 -7.24
C GLY A 104 -16.70 3.36 -6.66
N LEU A 105 -16.73 4.47 -5.94
CA LEU A 105 -15.60 5.01 -5.18
C LEU A 105 -16.06 5.22 -3.73
N ALA A 106 -15.39 4.56 -2.78
CA ALA A 106 -15.71 4.63 -1.37
C ALA A 106 -15.09 5.88 -0.73
N ASP A 107 -15.88 6.87 -0.35
CA ASP A 107 -15.40 8.16 0.17
C ASP A 107 -14.47 8.03 1.37
N HIS A 108 -14.77 7.12 2.30
CA HIS A 108 -13.94 6.90 3.49
C HIS A 108 -12.58 6.26 3.18
N GLU A 109 -12.39 5.69 2.00
CA GLU A 109 -11.11 5.18 1.50
C GLU A 109 -10.41 6.21 0.57
N GLY A 110 -11.03 7.37 0.38
CA GLY A 110 -10.51 8.51 -0.35
C GLY A 110 -10.20 9.68 0.59
N SER A 111 -11.23 10.47 0.92
CA SER A 111 -11.08 11.70 1.72
C SER A 111 -10.56 11.46 3.13
N ASP A 112 -10.95 10.36 3.81
CA ASP A 112 -10.45 10.09 5.15
C ASP A 112 -8.98 9.69 5.13
N TYR A 113 -8.55 8.90 4.13
CA TYR A 113 -7.13 8.60 3.94
C TYR A 113 -6.32 9.85 3.60
N ALA A 114 -6.86 10.73 2.76
CA ALA A 114 -6.19 11.97 2.43
C ALA A 114 -5.97 12.86 3.67
N ARG A 115 -7.00 13.01 4.51
CA ARG A 115 -6.88 13.74 5.79
C ARG A 115 -5.84 13.11 6.71
N TRP A 116 -5.84 11.79 6.85
CA TRP A 116 -4.86 11.08 7.65
C TRP A 116 -3.44 11.27 7.12
N LEU A 117 -3.22 11.13 5.81
CA LEU A 117 -1.91 11.34 5.19
C LEU A 117 -1.39 12.77 5.40
N THR A 118 -2.26 13.77 5.30
CA THR A 118 -1.83 15.17 5.54
C THR A 118 -1.40 15.40 6.98
N THR A 119 -1.97 14.69 7.97
CA THR A 119 -1.47 14.74 9.36
C THR A 119 -0.10 14.09 9.53
N GLN A 120 0.34 13.28 8.56
CA GLN A 120 1.69 12.70 8.54
C GLN A 120 2.69 13.56 7.73
N GLY A 121 2.28 14.73 7.24
CA GLY A 121 3.13 15.59 6.41
C GLY A 121 3.22 15.17 4.95
N ILE A 122 2.33 14.29 4.48
CA ILE A 122 2.30 13.74 3.12
C ILE A 122 1.14 14.36 2.36
N SER A 123 1.39 14.92 1.19
CA SER A 123 0.33 15.41 0.29
C SER A 123 -0.42 14.22 -0.33
N ALA A 124 -1.75 14.28 -0.37
CA ALA A 124 -2.56 13.22 -0.92
C ALA A 124 -3.34 13.67 -2.17
N PHE A 125 -3.47 12.76 -3.12
CA PHE A 125 -4.19 12.97 -4.38
C PHE A 125 -5.23 11.87 -4.54
N VAL A 126 -6.48 12.16 -4.14
CA VAL A 126 -7.58 11.18 -4.23
C VAL A 126 -8.03 11.06 -5.66
N LEU A 127 -7.80 9.90 -6.26
CA LEU A 127 -8.08 9.63 -7.65
C LEU A 127 -9.55 9.27 -7.87
N ARG A 128 -10.22 10.04 -8.70
CA ARG A 128 -11.49 9.68 -9.33
C ARG A 128 -11.20 9.01 -10.67
N TYR A 129 -10.95 7.70 -10.63
CA TYR A 129 -10.74 6.89 -11.83
C TYR A 129 -12.06 6.46 -12.44
N ARG A 130 -12.06 6.19 -13.75
CA ARG A 130 -13.25 5.76 -14.49
C ARG A 130 -13.67 4.35 -14.10
N LEU A 131 -14.97 4.09 -14.10
CA LEU A 131 -15.55 2.92 -13.45
C LEU A 131 -16.16 1.90 -14.43
N GLY A 132 -16.07 0.62 -14.06
CA GLY A 132 -16.70 -0.47 -14.78
C GLY A 132 -18.22 -0.39 -14.84
N SER A 133 -18.87 0.12 -13.80
CA SER A 133 -20.30 0.40 -13.77
C SER A 133 -20.75 1.44 -14.80
N LYS A 134 -19.81 2.24 -15.33
CA LYS A 134 -20.01 3.24 -16.38
C LYS A 134 -19.55 2.75 -17.76
N GLY A 135 -19.30 1.44 -17.89
CA GLY A 135 -18.93 0.80 -19.13
C GLY A 135 -17.42 0.81 -19.44
N TYR A 136 -16.58 1.39 -18.58
CA TYR A 136 -15.15 1.32 -18.73
C TYR A 136 -14.59 -0.05 -18.32
N ARG A 137 -13.49 -0.46 -18.92
CA ARG A 137 -12.80 -1.72 -18.63
C ARG A 137 -11.29 -1.49 -18.66
N HIS A 138 -10.54 -2.47 -18.20
CA HIS A 138 -9.10 -2.48 -18.44
C HIS A 138 -8.82 -2.26 -19.94
N PRO A 139 -7.82 -1.41 -20.31
CA PRO A 139 -6.78 -0.79 -19.47
C PRO A 139 -7.12 0.64 -18.98
N VAL A 140 -8.36 1.12 -19.08
CA VAL A 140 -8.71 2.51 -18.81
C VAL A 140 -8.32 2.95 -17.39
N MET A 141 -8.64 2.14 -16.37
CA MET A 141 -8.38 2.48 -14.98
C MET A 141 -6.88 2.56 -14.67
N ILE A 142 -6.08 1.66 -15.24
CA ILE A 142 -4.61 1.71 -15.07
C ILE A 142 -4.02 2.90 -15.81
N GLY A 143 -4.60 3.30 -16.94
CA GLY A 143 -4.25 4.54 -17.62
C GLY A 143 -4.50 5.77 -16.75
N ASP A 144 -5.62 5.81 -16.01
CA ASP A 144 -5.98 6.91 -15.13
C ASP A 144 -5.00 7.04 -13.95
N VAL A 145 -4.67 5.94 -13.25
CA VAL A 145 -3.71 6.00 -12.14
C VAL A 145 -2.28 6.31 -12.63
N SER A 146 -1.88 5.75 -13.75
CA SER A 146 -0.56 6.05 -14.36
C SER A 146 -0.44 7.54 -14.71
N ARG A 147 -1.49 8.12 -15.29
CA ARG A 147 -1.56 9.55 -15.61
C ARG A 147 -1.54 10.40 -14.34
N ALA A 148 -2.25 10.00 -13.28
CA ALA A 148 -2.25 10.71 -12.00
C ALA A 148 -0.83 10.77 -11.38
N ILE A 149 -0.09 9.66 -11.36
CA ILE A 149 1.29 9.63 -10.87
C ILE A 149 2.20 10.53 -11.70
N ARG A 150 2.10 10.49 -13.03
CA ARG A 150 2.86 11.36 -13.93
C ARG A 150 2.55 12.83 -13.72
N LEU A 151 1.26 13.18 -13.59
CA LEU A 151 0.81 14.55 -13.35
C LEU A 151 1.38 15.10 -12.04
N VAL A 152 1.32 14.34 -10.95
CA VAL A 152 1.89 14.74 -9.65
C VAL A 152 3.40 14.99 -9.76
N ARG A 153 4.13 14.14 -10.48
CA ARG A 153 5.56 14.34 -10.73
C ARG A 153 5.86 15.53 -11.64
N HIS A 154 5.06 15.72 -12.68
CA HIS A 154 5.24 16.83 -13.62
C HIS A 154 5.01 18.18 -12.94
N ASP A 155 3.94 18.30 -12.16
CA ASP A 155 3.53 19.53 -11.50
C ASP A 155 4.19 19.74 -10.12
N HIS A 156 5.25 19.01 -9.81
CA HIS A 156 5.86 18.95 -8.48
C HIS A 156 6.23 20.31 -7.89
N GLU A 157 6.74 21.25 -8.69
CA GLU A 157 7.08 22.61 -8.22
C GLU A 157 5.83 23.36 -7.77
N ARG A 158 4.76 23.37 -8.60
CA ARG A 158 3.48 24.02 -8.28
C ARG A 158 2.83 23.40 -7.05
N LEU A 159 2.94 22.08 -6.89
CA LEU A 159 2.30 21.32 -5.82
C LEU A 159 3.15 21.25 -4.54
N GLY A 160 4.39 21.71 -4.57
CA GLY A 160 5.34 21.62 -3.45
C GLY A 160 5.72 20.18 -3.09
N ILE A 161 5.87 19.32 -4.09
CA ILE A 161 6.11 17.88 -3.98
C ILE A 161 7.56 17.56 -4.34
N ASP A 162 8.13 16.54 -3.67
CA ASP A 162 9.35 15.89 -4.11
C ASP A 162 9.01 14.84 -5.19
N PRO A 163 9.42 15.04 -6.46
CA PRO A 163 9.08 14.11 -7.54
C PRO A 163 9.73 12.71 -7.38
N GLY A 164 10.74 12.57 -6.54
CA GLY A 164 11.36 11.29 -6.17
C GLY A 164 10.62 10.53 -5.05
N ARG A 165 9.54 11.10 -4.48
CA ARG A 165 8.76 10.50 -3.40
C ARG A 165 7.25 10.55 -3.70
N VAL A 166 6.85 9.82 -4.77
CA VAL A 166 5.46 9.70 -5.20
C VAL A 166 5.01 8.25 -5.09
N GLY A 167 4.27 7.93 -4.04
CA GLY A 167 3.70 6.60 -3.77
C GLY A 167 2.27 6.44 -4.28
N VAL A 168 1.76 5.22 -4.18
CA VAL A 168 0.36 4.89 -4.43
C VAL A 168 -0.23 4.17 -3.23
N MET A 169 -1.49 4.45 -2.93
CA MET A 169 -2.25 3.77 -1.88
C MET A 169 -3.62 3.37 -2.40
N GLY A 170 -4.12 2.20 -2.01
CA GLY A 170 -5.47 1.82 -2.39
C GLY A 170 -6.06 0.72 -1.53
N SER A 171 -7.40 0.66 -1.51
CA SER A 171 -8.18 -0.29 -0.71
C SER A 171 -9.01 -1.18 -1.61
N SER A 172 -9.16 -2.47 -1.25
CA SER A 172 -10.07 -3.37 -1.96
C SER A 172 -9.77 -3.42 -3.48
N ALA A 173 -10.71 -3.06 -4.33
CA ALA A 173 -10.51 -2.91 -5.77
C ALA A 173 -9.52 -1.77 -6.11
N GLY A 174 -9.53 -0.67 -5.34
CA GLY A 174 -8.50 0.38 -5.44
C GLY A 174 -7.12 -0.12 -5.02
N GLY A 175 -7.06 -1.06 -4.08
CA GLY A 175 -5.84 -1.78 -3.72
C GLY A 175 -5.30 -2.64 -4.88
N HIS A 176 -6.20 -3.27 -5.64
CA HIS A 176 -5.83 -3.94 -6.90
C HIS A 176 -5.28 -2.95 -7.94
N LEU A 177 -5.92 -1.78 -8.09
CA LEU A 177 -5.45 -0.75 -9.01
C LEU A 177 -4.07 -0.21 -8.62
N ALA A 178 -3.85 0.02 -7.31
CA ALA A 178 -2.56 0.42 -6.77
C ALA A 178 -1.48 -0.67 -6.98
N LEU A 179 -1.80 -1.93 -6.72
CA LEU A 179 -0.90 -3.07 -6.99
C LEU A 179 -0.56 -3.17 -8.48
N THR A 180 -1.57 -3.06 -9.36
CA THR A 180 -1.35 -3.09 -10.81
C THR A 180 -0.46 -1.94 -11.26
N SER A 181 -0.57 -0.73 -10.66
CA SER A 181 0.34 0.38 -10.97
C SER A 181 1.78 0.13 -10.49
N CYS A 182 1.95 -0.61 -9.38
CA CYS A 182 3.29 -1.05 -8.92
C CYS A 182 3.91 -2.10 -9.87
N ILE A 183 3.09 -2.93 -10.50
CA ILE A 183 3.53 -3.98 -11.45
C ILE A 183 3.79 -3.38 -12.83
N GLN A 184 2.88 -2.55 -13.37
CA GLN A 184 2.90 -2.09 -14.76
C GLN A 184 3.49 -0.68 -14.93
N GLY A 185 3.81 0.02 -13.84
CA GLY A 185 4.41 1.36 -13.90
C GLY A 185 5.75 1.36 -14.63
N GLY A 186 5.90 2.30 -15.55
CA GLY A 186 7.07 2.37 -16.43
C GLY A 186 7.68 3.78 -16.52
N PRO A 187 8.78 3.92 -17.26
CA PRO A 187 9.57 5.16 -17.32
C PRO A 187 8.87 6.34 -17.98
N GLY A 188 7.90 6.13 -18.80
CA GLY A 188 7.30 7.16 -19.66
C GLY A 188 7.85 7.10 -21.09
N ASP A 189 7.38 8.01 -21.93
CA ASP A 189 7.78 8.11 -23.34
C ASP A 189 8.35 9.52 -23.60
N ASP A 190 9.67 9.64 -23.71
CA ASP A 190 10.37 10.91 -23.93
C ASP A 190 9.90 11.64 -25.19
N GLN A 191 9.30 10.93 -26.15
CA GLN A 191 8.77 11.47 -27.39
C GLN A 191 7.27 11.77 -27.33
N ALA A 192 6.61 11.52 -26.18
CA ALA A 192 5.19 11.81 -26.05
C ALA A 192 4.89 13.28 -26.33
N PRO A 193 3.83 13.58 -27.12
CA PRO A 193 3.42 14.97 -27.39
C PRO A 193 3.04 15.73 -26.10
N ASP A 194 2.35 15.04 -25.18
CA ASP A 194 2.01 15.60 -23.88
C ASP A 194 3.19 15.47 -22.91
N PRO A 195 3.74 16.58 -22.38
CA PRO A 195 4.89 16.57 -21.48
C PRO A 195 4.68 15.69 -20.23
N ILE A 196 3.45 15.58 -19.73
CA ILE A 196 3.14 14.75 -18.55
C ILE A 196 3.43 13.26 -18.84
N ASP A 197 3.20 12.79 -20.07
CA ASP A 197 3.41 11.39 -20.43
C ASP A 197 4.88 11.01 -20.63
N ARG A 198 5.77 11.99 -20.62
CA ARG A 198 7.23 11.78 -20.63
C ARG A 198 7.77 11.34 -19.27
N GLY A 199 7.02 11.60 -18.19
CA GLY A 199 7.41 11.22 -16.83
C GLY A 199 7.13 9.75 -16.52
N SER A 200 7.83 9.22 -15.50
CA SER A 200 7.59 7.86 -14.99
C SER A 200 6.22 7.73 -14.31
N SER A 201 5.48 6.68 -14.63
CA SER A 201 4.27 6.28 -13.91
C SER A 201 4.54 5.25 -12.80
N ARG A 202 5.80 4.80 -12.61
CA ARG A 202 6.17 3.85 -11.57
C ARG A 202 6.12 4.53 -10.21
N PRO A 203 5.29 4.07 -9.26
CA PRO A 203 5.30 4.62 -7.90
C PRO A 203 6.60 4.24 -7.18
N ASP A 204 7.02 5.06 -6.19
CA ASP A 204 8.22 4.82 -5.41
C ASP A 204 7.96 3.85 -4.25
N LEU A 205 6.70 3.74 -3.81
CA LEU A 205 6.20 2.71 -2.89
C LEU A 205 4.70 2.45 -3.09
N GLY A 206 4.20 1.33 -2.55
CA GLY A 206 2.77 0.99 -2.56
C GLY A 206 2.24 0.67 -1.16
N VAL A 207 1.06 1.22 -0.81
CA VAL A 207 0.29 0.89 0.40
C VAL A 207 -1.01 0.20 -0.01
N LEU A 208 -1.15 -1.06 0.34
CA LEU A 208 -2.26 -1.92 -0.08
C LEU A 208 -3.13 -2.29 1.13
N CYS A 209 -4.34 -1.76 1.16
CA CYS A 209 -5.29 -1.96 2.25
C CYS A 209 -6.31 -3.03 1.84
N TYR A 210 -6.29 -4.21 2.50
CA TYR A 210 -7.17 -5.35 2.17
C TYR A 210 -7.40 -5.51 0.66
N PRO A 211 -6.32 -5.54 -0.14
CA PRO A 211 -6.42 -5.44 -1.59
C PRO A 211 -7.06 -6.69 -2.21
N VAL A 212 -7.85 -6.51 -3.25
CA VAL A 212 -8.05 -7.58 -4.23
C VAL A 212 -6.69 -7.77 -4.92
N VAL A 213 -6.19 -9.00 -4.97
CA VAL A 213 -4.88 -9.32 -5.56
C VAL A 213 -5.05 -10.12 -6.84
N SER A 214 -5.92 -11.12 -6.83
CA SER A 214 -6.14 -12.03 -7.94
C SER A 214 -7.31 -11.60 -8.83
N MET A 215 -7.20 -11.87 -10.14
CA MET A 215 -8.30 -11.82 -11.11
C MET A 215 -8.72 -13.20 -11.59
N LEU A 216 -8.14 -14.28 -11.04
CA LEU A 216 -8.57 -15.66 -11.32
C LEU A 216 -9.94 -15.95 -10.69
N PRO A 217 -10.86 -16.66 -11.35
CA PRO A 217 -12.25 -16.82 -10.92
C PRO A 217 -12.44 -17.34 -9.49
N GLU A 218 -11.59 -18.29 -9.06
CA GLU A 218 -11.70 -18.95 -7.75
C GLU A 218 -11.12 -18.13 -6.60
N LYS A 219 -10.26 -17.15 -6.90
CA LYS A 219 -9.49 -16.38 -5.93
C LYS A 219 -9.97 -14.95 -5.77
N THR A 220 -10.65 -14.40 -6.77
CA THR A 220 -10.99 -13.00 -6.88
C THR A 220 -12.26 -12.59 -6.14
N HIS A 221 -12.41 -11.29 -5.85
CA HIS A 221 -13.70 -10.67 -5.61
C HIS A 221 -14.47 -10.55 -6.94
N ARG A 222 -15.52 -11.35 -7.11
CA ARG A 222 -16.26 -11.49 -8.39
C ARG A 222 -16.75 -10.17 -8.97
N GLY A 223 -17.25 -9.26 -8.11
CA GLY A 223 -17.73 -7.94 -8.55
C GLY A 223 -16.61 -7.08 -9.14
N SER A 224 -15.43 -7.07 -8.52
CA SER A 224 -14.25 -6.36 -9.04
C SER A 224 -13.81 -6.92 -10.39
N ARG A 225 -13.73 -8.25 -10.52
CA ARG A 225 -13.36 -8.91 -11.77
C ARG A 225 -14.33 -8.57 -12.90
N LYS A 226 -15.64 -8.68 -12.66
CA LYS A 226 -16.66 -8.36 -13.65
C LYS A 226 -16.59 -6.89 -14.09
N ASN A 227 -16.45 -5.98 -13.16
CA ASN A 227 -16.40 -4.54 -13.46
C ASN A 227 -15.10 -4.15 -14.18
N LEU A 228 -13.97 -4.78 -13.86
CA LEU A 228 -12.69 -4.47 -14.50
C LEU A 228 -12.54 -5.14 -15.87
N LEU A 229 -12.90 -6.42 -15.97
CA LEU A 229 -12.59 -7.26 -17.14
C LEU A 229 -13.81 -7.56 -18.03
N GLY A 230 -15.03 -7.38 -17.51
CA GLY A 230 -16.24 -7.84 -18.20
C GLY A 230 -16.61 -9.29 -17.86
N ASP A 231 -17.54 -9.86 -18.64
CA ASP A 231 -18.11 -11.17 -18.34
C ASP A 231 -17.23 -12.35 -18.82
N SER A 232 -16.44 -12.15 -19.86
CA SER A 232 -15.66 -13.22 -20.51
C SER A 232 -14.24 -12.75 -20.87
N PRO A 233 -13.40 -12.39 -19.89
CA PRO A 233 -12.00 -12.04 -20.17
C PRO A 233 -11.20 -13.28 -20.58
N SER A 234 -10.11 -13.09 -21.33
CA SER A 234 -9.17 -14.17 -21.58
C SER A 234 -8.45 -14.60 -20.28
N GLU A 235 -7.95 -15.82 -20.26
CA GLU A 235 -7.18 -16.35 -19.13
C GLU A 235 -5.88 -15.56 -18.96
N GLU A 236 -5.18 -15.25 -20.06
CA GLU A 236 -3.93 -14.49 -20.05
C GLU A 236 -4.13 -13.09 -19.45
N LEU A 237 -5.24 -12.42 -19.76
CA LEU A 237 -5.53 -11.12 -19.17
C LEU A 237 -5.80 -11.22 -17.66
N ALA A 238 -6.54 -12.25 -17.23
CA ALA A 238 -6.79 -12.51 -15.83
C ALA A 238 -5.48 -12.80 -15.07
N GLU A 239 -4.57 -13.59 -15.65
CA GLU A 239 -3.24 -13.88 -15.10
C GLU A 239 -2.37 -12.63 -15.03
N GLN A 240 -2.30 -11.83 -16.10
CA GLN A 240 -1.53 -10.58 -16.14
C GLN A 240 -1.98 -9.55 -15.10
N LEU A 241 -3.23 -9.62 -14.67
CA LEU A 241 -3.83 -8.75 -13.68
C LEU A 241 -3.97 -9.42 -12.30
N SER A 242 -3.40 -10.61 -12.12
CA SER A 242 -3.28 -11.29 -10.82
C SER A 242 -1.91 -11.03 -10.22
N GLY A 243 -1.87 -10.23 -9.16
CA GLY A 243 -0.61 -9.75 -8.58
C GLY A 243 0.31 -10.88 -8.08
N GLU A 244 -0.27 -11.99 -7.59
CA GLU A 244 0.46 -13.17 -7.17
C GLU A 244 1.18 -13.91 -8.32
N LEU A 245 0.75 -13.65 -9.55
CA LEU A 245 1.38 -14.18 -10.76
C LEU A 245 2.30 -13.16 -11.43
N ALA A 246 1.84 -11.92 -11.53
CA ALA A 246 2.48 -10.86 -12.30
C ALA A 246 3.59 -10.10 -11.56
N ALA A 247 3.72 -10.26 -10.24
CA ALA A 247 4.79 -9.60 -9.47
C ALA A 247 6.19 -10.00 -9.96
N HIS A 248 7.12 -9.02 -9.99
CA HIS A 248 8.45 -9.16 -10.57
C HIS A 248 9.50 -8.32 -9.80
N ALA A 249 10.78 -8.52 -10.13
CA ALA A 249 11.91 -7.86 -9.46
C ALA A 249 11.95 -6.33 -9.58
N GLY A 250 11.25 -5.73 -10.54
CA GLY A 250 11.18 -4.28 -10.73
C GLY A 250 10.20 -3.53 -9.83
N MET A 251 9.40 -4.25 -9.03
CA MET A 251 8.38 -3.63 -8.16
C MET A 251 8.97 -2.76 -7.06
N PRO A 252 8.28 -1.67 -6.65
CA PRO A 252 8.64 -0.91 -5.47
C PRO A 252 8.38 -1.69 -4.17
N PRO A 253 8.90 -1.22 -3.01
CA PRO A 253 8.51 -1.77 -1.71
C PRO A 253 7.02 -1.61 -1.46
N LEU A 254 6.41 -2.60 -0.77
CA LEU A 254 4.99 -2.64 -0.47
C LEU A 254 4.73 -2.74 1.04
N PHE A 255 3.79 -1.93 1.52
CA PHE A 255 3.10 -2.15 2.79
C PHE A 255 1.74 -2.76 2.50
N ILE A 256 1.41 -3.88 3.15
CA ILE A 256 0.17 -4.63 2.91
C ILE A 256 -0.48 -4.91 4.25
N TRP A 257 -1.79 -4.71 4.35
CA TRP A 257 -2.53 -5.17 5.51
C TRP A 257 -3.89 -5.76 5.16
N HIS A 258 -4.37 -6.68 6.01
CA HIS A 258 -5.63 -7.40 5.84
C HIS A 258 -6.19 -7.83 7.20
N THR A 259 -7.42 -8.37 7.21
CA THR A 259 -8.00 -9.00 8.39
C THR A 259 -8.39 -10.45 8.09
N TRP A 260 -8.24 -11.32 9.07
CA TRP A 260 -8.64 -12.72 8.96
C TRP A 260 -10.16 -12.89 8.78
N GLU A 261 -10.95 -12.00 9.39
CA GLU A 261 -12.41 -12.05 9.33
C GLU A 261 -13.00 -11.49 8.02
N ASP A 262 -12.21 -10.96 7.11
CA ASP A 262 -12.69 -10.46 5.83
C ASP A 262 -13.34 -11.59 5.01
N LYS A 263 -14.65 -11.45 4.75
CA LYS A 263 -15.44 -12.42 3.97
C LYS A 263 -15.61 -12.01 2.50
N ALA A 264 -15.22 -10.81 2.13
CA ALA A 264 -15.39 -10.28 0.77
C ALA A 264 -14.15 -10.48 -0.10
N VAL A 265 -12.96 -10.27 0.46
CA VAL A 265 -11.68 -10.44 -0.24
C VAL A 265 -10.85 -11.49 0.47
N LYS A 266 -10.38 -12.47 -0.28
CA LYS A 266 -9.62 -13.60 0.24
C LYS A 266 -8.21 -13.19 0.65
N LEU A 267 -7.73 -13.73 1.77
CA LEU A 267 -6.37 -13.51 2.27
C LEU A 267 -5.32 -14.31 1.48
N GLU A 268 -5.67 -15.50 0.98
CA GLU A 268 -4.74 -16.43 0.35
C GLU A 268 -3.95 -15.81 -0.82
N PRO A 269 -4.56 -15.05 -1.77
CA PRO A 269 -3.81 -14.41 -2.84
C PRO A 269 -2.80 -13.36 -2.33
N ILE A 270 -3.04 -12.74 -1.17
CA ILE A 270 -2.10 -11.81 -0.55
C ILE A 270 -0.87 -12.56 -0.05
N LEU A 271 -1.05 -13.72 0.59
CA LEU A 271 0.05 -14.56 1.03
C LEU A 271 0.87 -15.09 -0.16
N GLU A 272 0.21 -15.49 -1.24
CA GLU A 272 0.86 -15.91 -2.48
C GLU A 272 1.67 -14.75 -3.11
N LEU A 273 1.12 -13.53 -3.14
CA LEU A 273 1.84 -12.32 -3.57
C LEU A 273 3.10 -12.09 -2.72
N CYS A 274 3.00 -12.23 -1.40
CA CYS A 274 4.15 -12.06 -0.50
C CYS A 274 5.25 -13.11 -0.77
N LEU A 275 4.88 -14.37 -1.01
CA LEU A 275 5.83 -15.41 -1.41
C LEU A 275 6.48 -15.09 -2.77
N LYS A 276 5.72 -14.59 -3.74
CA LYS A 276 6.22 -14.15 -5.04
C LYS A 276 7.19 -12.99 -4.91
N LEU A 277 6.85 -11.95 -4.12
CA LEU A 277 7.75 -10.82 -3.83
C LEU A 277 9.05 -11.29 -3.19
N LYS A 278 8.96 -12.21 -2.21
CA LYS A 278 10.13 -12.78 -1.55
C LYS A 278 11.04 -13.52 -2.54
N SER A 279 10.47 -14.27 -3.48
CA SER A 279 11.25 -14.98 -4.52
C SER A 279 11.99 -14.03 -5.48
N HIS A 280 11.50 -12.79 -5.61
CA HIS A 280 12.13 -11.72 -6.38
C HIS A 280 12.98 -10.77 -5.53
N GLU A 281 13.22 -11.09 -4.25
CA GLU A 281 13.97 -10.25 -3.30
C GLU A 281 13.39 -8.84 -3.16
N ARG A 282 12.06 -8.69 -3.33
CA ARG A 282 11.39 -7.39 -3.17
C ARG A 282 10.91 -7.21 -1.74
N PRO A 283 11.25 -6.06 -1.12
CA PRO A 283 10.85 -5.79 0.26
C PRO A 283 9.34 -5.57 0.35
N TYR A 284 8.73 -6.15 1.37
CA TYR A 284 7.35 -5.89 1.77
C TYR A 284 7.21 -5.99 3.29
N GLU A 285 6.19 -5.33 3.81
CA GLU A 285 5.72 -5.50 5.17
C GLU A 285 4.26 -5.91 5.14
N LEU A 286 3.91 -7.03 5.80
CA LEU A 286 2.55 -7.57 5.84
C LEU A 286 2.04 -7.62 7.28
N HIS A 287 0.83 -7.08 7.49
CA HIS A 287 0.07 -7.19 8.73
C HIS A 287 -1.27 -7.89 8.48
N VAL A 288 -1.52 -8.97 9.19
CA VAL A 288 -2.82 -9.65 9.20
C VAL A 288 -3.40 -9.55 10.62
N PHE A 289 -4.47 -8.78 10.77
CA PHE A 289 -5.18 -8.63 12.03
C PHE A 289 -6.27 -9.71 12.13
N GLU A 290 -6.50 -10.23 13.34
CA GLU A 290 -7.50 -11.28 13.56
C GLU A 290 -8.91 -10.78 13.24
N THR A 291 -9.28 -9.60 13.72
CA THR A 291 -10.64 -9.08 13.68
C THR A 291 -10.83 -7.93 12.71
N GLY A 292 -12.01 -7.85 12.15
CA GLY A 292 -12.50 -6.74 11.36
C GLY A 292 -13.13 -7.15 10.02
N PRO A 293 -14.27 -6.53 9.64
CA PRO A 293 -14.90 -6.78 8.35
C PRO A 293 -14.14 -6.11 7.21
N HIS A 294 -14.48 -6.47 5.97
CA HIS A 294 -14.00 -5.78 4.77
C HIS A 294 -14.34 -4.28 4.78
N GLY A 295 -13.46 -3.46 4.21
CA GLY A 295 -13.73 -2.04 4.03
C GLY A 295 -13.61 -1.22 5.31
N LEU A 296 -12.76 -1.62 6.25
CA LEU A 296 -12.55 -0.91 7.53
C LEU A 296 -12.09 0.54 7.37
N GLY A 297 -11.32 0.85 6.33
CA GLY A 297 -10.69 2.16 6.20
C GLY A 297 -9.74 2.43 7.37
N LEU A 298 -9.85 3.60 7.99
CA LEU A 298 -9.08 3.96 9.19
C LEU A 298 -9.62 3.34 10.49
N GLY A 299 -10.71 2.56 10.43
CA GLY A 299 -11.41 2.03 11.60
C GLY A 299 -12.40 2.99 12.25
N VAL A 300 -12.38 4.26 11.86
CA VAL A 300 -13.26 5.33 12.32
C VAL A 300 -13.85 6.05 11.12
N ARG A 301 -15.17 6.26 11.12
CA ARG A 301 -15.89 6.90 10.01
C ARG A 301 -16.91 7.92 10.54
N PRO A 302 -16.89 9.15 10.05
CA PRO A 302 -15.82 9.78 9.26
C PRO A 302 -14.53 9.87 10.07
N TYR A 303 -13.41 10.14 9.40
CA TYR A 303 -12.12 10.33 10.06
C TYR A 303 -12.20 11.39 11.17
N ASP A 304 -11.70 11.02 12.33
CA ASP A 304 -11.61 11.87 13.51
C ASP A 304 -10.24 11.64 14.17
N ALA A 305 -9.37 12.64 14.12
CA ALA A 305 -8.01 12.55 14.68
C ALA A 305 -7.98 12.38 16.21
N ALA A 306 -9.08 12.73 16.92
CA ALA A 306 -9.19 12.52 18.36
C ALA A 306 -9.55 11.09 18.75
N LYS A 307 -9.95 10.25 17.78
CA LYS A 307 -10.30 8.85 18.02
C LYS A 307 -9.13 7.93 17.75
N GLN A 308 -9.12 6.80 18.45
CA GLN A 308 -8.16 5.74 18.19
C GLN A 308 -8.44 5.12 16.81
N LEU A 309 -7.48 5.24 15.90
CA LEU A 309 -7.52 4.62 14.59
C LEU A 309 -7.17 3.13 14.69
N HIS A 310 -7.48 2.38 13.64
CA HIS A 310 -7.07 0.98 13.56
C HIS A 310 -5.54 0.87 13.61
N PRO A 311 -4.98 -0.15 14.30
CA PRO A 311 -3.52 -0.27 14.53
C PRO A 311 -2.65 -0.22 13.26
N TRP A 312 -3.18 -0.67 12.10
CA TRP A 312 -2.43 -0.61 10.85
C TRP A 312 -1.92 0.80 10.51
N THR A 313 -2.62 1.86 10.95
CA THR A 313 -2.23 3.25 10.65
C THR A 313 -0.90 3.63 11.33
N GLY A 314 -0.69 3.17 12.56
CA GLY A 314 0.57 3.35 13.29
C GLY A 314 1.73 2.62 12.62
N GLU A 315 1.51 1.37 12.20
CA GLU A 315 2.51 0.57 11.50
C GLU A 315 2.83 1.16 10.13
N CYS A 316 1.82 1.58 9.39
CA CYS A 316 2.00 2.23 8.09
C CYS A 316 2.78 3.54 8.21
N ARG A 317 2.46 4.39 9.21
CA ARG A 317 3.23 5.62 9.48
C ARG A 317 4.70 5.32 9.73
N ARG A 318 5.01 4.35 10.60
CA ARG A 318 6.38 3.93 10.90
C ARG A 318 7.10 3.47 9.63
N TRP A 319 6.42 2.65 8.80
CA TRP A 319 6.96 2.14 7.56
C TRP A 319 7.20 3.24 6.51
N LEU A 320 6.26 4.16 6.34
CA LEU A 320 6.40 5.32 5.45
C LEU A 320 7.61 6.17 5.85
N GLY A 321 7.76 6.49 7.15
CA GLY A 321 8.91 7.23 7.66
C GLY A 321 10.25 6.51 7.42
N ALA A 322 10.30 5.17 7.55
CA ALA A 322 11.49 4.37 7.25
C ALA A 322 11.87 4.39 5.75
N HIS A 323 10.92 4.72 4.87
CA HIS A 323 11.14 4.88 3.42
C HIS A 323 11.26 6.34 2.98
N GLY A 324 11.36 7.28 3.93
CA GLY A 324 11.57 8.70 3.65
C GLY A 324 10.30 9.48 3.27
N PHE A 325 9.11 8.90 3.47
CA PHE A 325 7.83 9.56 3.26
C PHE A 325 7.30 10.22 4.51
#